data_9f5857c2821276e281cb64bc634aaa5d
#
_entry.id   9f5857c2821276e281cb64bc634aaa5d
#
_cell.length_a   1.000
_cell.length_b   1.000
_cell.length_c   1.000
_cell.angle_alpha   90.00
_cell.angle_beta   90.00
_cell.angle_gamma   90.00
#
_symmetry.space_group_name_H-M   'P 1'
#
loop_
_entity.id
_entity.type
_entity.pdbx_description
1 polymer ?
#
loop_
_entity_poly.entity_id
_entity_poly.type
_entity_poly.pdbx_seq_one_letter_code
_entity_poly.pdbx_strand_id
1 'polypeptide(L)' 'MGNTVATTDVWKARRDDLKIKRNALFKKYSQNPHDLDLASQIKKIDDEVAECTDKMSQERLSERKSKSLP' A
#
# COMPACT_ATOMS: atom_id res chain seq x y z
N MET A 1 7.33 22.92 -11.32
CA MET A 1 7.21 22.77 -11.24
C MET A 1 6.95 21.99 -10.88
N GLY A 2 6.54 21.84 -10.65
CA GLY A 2 6.24 21.28 -10.27
C GLY A 2 6.15 20.25 -10.15
N ASN A 3 6.03 19.91 -10.27
CA ASN A 3 6.01 18.98 -10.21
C ASN A 3 6.24 18.15 -9.47
N THR A 4 6.19 18.44 -9.17
CA THR A 4 6.62 17.47 -8.39
C THR A 4 5.66 16.98 -7.45
N VAL A 5 4.80 16.29 -7.93
CA VAL A 5 4.02 15.45 -7.10
C VAL A 5 4.98 14.56 -6.41
N ALA A 6 5.05 14.64 -5.15
CA ALA A 6 5.87 13.75 -4.39
C ALA A 6 5.43 12.34 -4.70
N THR A 7 6.40 11.50 -5.02
CA THR A 7 6.13 10.09 -5.30
C THR A 7 5.41 9.44 -4.13
N THR A 8 5.70 9.91 -2.92
CA THR A 8 5.04 9.44 -1.71
C THR A 8 3.53 9.61 -1.77
N ASP A 9 3.07 10.73 -2.33
CA ASP A 9 1.64 10.98 -2.45
C ASP A 9 0.97 9.98 -3.39
N VAL A 10 1.65 9.61 -4.47
CA VAL A 10 1.15 8.62 -5.40
C VAL A 10 0.99 7.27 -4.71
N TRP A 11 2.00 6.84 -3.98
CA TRP A 11 1.95 5.58 -3.27
C TRP A 11 0.91 5.59 -2.17
N LYS A 12 0.77 6.71 -1.49
CA LYS A 12 -0.23 6.85 -0.44
C LYS A 12 -1.64 6.71 -1.00
N ALA A 13 -1.91 7.37 -2.10
CA ALA A 13 -3.23 7.28 -2.74
C ALA A 13 -3.51 5.85 -3.18
N ARG A 14 -2.52 5.19 -3.75
CA ARG A 14 -2.67 3.81 -4.18
C ARG A 14 -2.93 2.89 -2.98
N ARG A 15 -2.20 3.10 -1.89
CA ARG A 15 -2.39 2.31 -0.68
C ARG A 15 -3.80 2.49 -0.12
N ASP A 16 -4.28 3.72 -0.08
CA ASP A 16 -5.62 4.00 0.44
C ASP A 16 -6.68 3.33 -0.42
N ASP A 17 -6.52 3.38 -1.73
CA ASP A 17 -7.44 2.73 -2.65
C ASP A 17 -7.45 1.20 -2.45
N LEU A 18 -6.27 0.63 -2.29
CA LEU A 18 -6.14 -0.79 -2.04
C LEU A 18 -6.77 -1.20 -0.72
N LYS A 19 -6.66 -0.35 0.30
CA LYS A 19 -7.29 -0.63 1.59
C LYS A 19 -8.81 -0.65 1.48
N ILE A 20 -9.35 0.23 0.67
CA ILE A 20 -10.79 0.24 0.45
C ILE A 20 -11.23 -1.06 -0.20
N LYS A 21 -10.51 -1.51 -1.22
CA LYS A 21 -10.79 -2.77 -1.89
C LYS A 21 -10.65 -3.95 -0.93
N ARG A 22 -9.62 -3.92 -0.11
CA ARG A 22 -9.40 -4.95 0.88
C ARG A 22 -10.56 -5.05 1.85
N ASN A 23 -11.04 -3.90 2.33
CA ASN A 23 -12.16 -3.88 3.27
C ASN A 23 -13.41 -4.47 2.65
N ALA A 24 -13.68 -4.15 1.40
CA ALA A 24 -14.84 -4.69 0.70
C ALA A 24 -14.73 -6.21 0.56
N LEU A 25 -13.55 -6.70 0.21
CA LEU A 25 -13.32 -8.14 0.09
C LEU A 25 -13.39 -8.83 1.44
N PHE A 26 -12.87 -8.20 2.47
CA PHE A 26 -12.89 -8.75 3.82
C PHE A 26 -14.31 -8.91 4.31
N LYS A 27 -15.16 -7.96 3.98
CA LYS A 27 -16.56 -8.03 4.33
C LYS A 27 -17.21 -9.25 3.70
N LYS A 28 -16.94 -9.47 2.43
CA LYS A 28 -17.45 -10.66 1.73
C LYS A 28 -16.87 -11.93 2.32
N TYR A 29 -15.60 -11.92 2.64
CA TYR A 29 -14.92 -13.08 3.21
C TYR A 29 -15.51 -13.44 4.56
N SER A 30 -15.86 -12.44 5.37
CA SER A 30 -16.52 -12.70 6.66
C SER A 30 -17.81 -13.45 6.51
N GLN A 31 -18.52 -13.23 5.42
CA GLN A 31 -19.76 -13.95 5.14
C GLN A 31 -19.52 -15.31 4.53
N ASN A 32 -18.38 -15.48 3.87
CA ASN A 32 -18.02 -16.74 3.23
C ASN A 32 -16.59 -17.13 3.59
N PRO A 33 -16.33 -17.55 4.82
CA PRO A 33 -14.96 -17.81 5.26
C PRO A 33 -14.28 -18.99 4.57
N HIS A 34 -15.06 -19.79 3.84
CA HIS A 34 -14.51 -20.91 3.10
C HIS A 34 -14.15 -20.57 1.66
N ASP A 35 -14.35 -19.31 1.26
CA ASP A 35 -14.06 -18.91 -0.10
C ASP A 35 -12.58 -18.62 -0.24
N LEU A 36 -11.87 -19.56 -0.82
CA LEU A 36 -10.42 -19.45 -1.00
C LEU A 36 -10.05 -18.36 -1.98
N ASP A 37 -10.93 -18.08 -2.94
CA ASP A 37 -10.69 -17.00 -3.89
C ASP A 37 -10.65 -15.65 -3.19
N LEU A 38 -11.59 -15.41 -2.30
CA LEU A 38 -11.60 -14.17 -1.53
C LEU A 38 -10.37 -14.05 -0.65
N ALA A 39 -10.00 -15.13 0.01
CA ALA A 39 -8.81 -15.15 0.85
C ALA A 39 -7.56 -14.82 0.02
N SER A 40 -7.47 -15.39 -1.15
CA SER A 40 -6.34 -15.17 -2.05
C SER A 40 -6.28 -13.70 -2.53
N GLN A 41 -7.44 -13.14 -2.86
CA GLN A 41 -7.52 -11.75 -3.29
C GLN A 41 -7.12 -10.80 -2.18
N ILE A 42 -7.58 -11.08 -0.96
CA ILE A 42 -7.24 -10.25 0.20
C ILE A 42 -5.73 -10.28 0.43
N LYS A 43 -5.14 -11.47 0.38
CA LYS A 43 -3.70 -11.61 0.57
C LYS A 43 -2.93 -10.83 -0.49
N LYS A 44 -3.38 -10.90 -1.73
CA LYS A 44 -2.74 -10.19 -2.82
C LYS A 44 -2.77 -8.68 -2.59
N ILE A 45 -3.91 -8.18 -2.15
CA ILE A 45 -4.03 -6.76 -1.86
C ILE A 45 -3.17 -6.37 -0.67
N ASP A 46 -3.13 -7.20 0.36
CA ASP A 46 -2.25 -6.96 1.50
C ASP A 46 -0.80 -6.85 1.08
N ASP A 47 -0.37 -7.73 0.18
CA ASP A 47 1.00 -7.69 -0.34
C ASP A 47 1.25 -6.37 -1.09
N GLU A 48 0.28 -5.92 -1.86
CA GLU A 48 0.41 -4.66 -2.58
C GLU A 48 0.45 -3.47 -1.62
N VAL A 49 -0.37 -3.51 -0.58
CA VAL A 49 -0.35 -2.46 0.45
C VAL A 49 1.02 -2.42 1.12
N ALA A 50 1.57 -3.57 1.45
CA ALA A 50 2.89 -3.64 2.06
C ALA A 50 3.95 -3.08 1.13
N GLU A 51 3.84 -3.36 -0.16
CA GLU A 51 4.77 -2.83 -1.15
C GLU A 51 4.69 -1.31 -1.21
N CYS A 52 3.48 -0.76 -1.21
CA CYS A 52 3.32 0.69 -1.21
C CYS A 52 3.95 1.32 0.02
N THR A 53 3.73 0.70 1.18
CA THR A 53 4.32 1.18 2.42
C THR A 53 5.83 1.14 2.37
N ASP A 54 6.38 0.07 1.81
CA ASP A 54 7.82 -0.07 1.63
C ASP A 54 8.38 1.03 0.76
N LYS A 55 7.72 1.31 -0.36
CA LYS A 55 8.17 2.36 -1.26
C LYS A 55 8.19 3.71 -0.57
N MET A 56 7.16 4.00 0.21
CA MET A 56 7.12 5.24 0.97
C MET A 56 8.24 5.32 1.99
N SER A 57 8.50 4.22 2.67
CA SER A 57 9.58 4.16 3.64
C SER A 57 10.94 4.33 2.98
N GLN A 58 11.14 3.70 1.84
CA GLN A 58 12.41 3.81 1.12
C GLN A 58 12.68 5.24 0.69
N GLU A 59 11.66 5.95 0.26
CA GLU A 59 11.83 7.34 -0.13
C GLU A 59 12.23 8.20 1.06
N ARG A 60 11.58 7.98 2.19
CA ARG A 60 11.91 8.71 3.41
C ARG A 60 13.32 8.42 3.88
N LEU A 61 13.70 7.15 3.85
CA LEU A 61 15.03 6.75 4.25
C LEU A 61 16.10 7.33 3.33
N SER A 62 15.78 7.38 2.05
CA SER A 62 16.71 7.95 1.07
C SER A 62 16.96 9.43 1.37
N GLU A 63 15.90 10.16 1.68
CA GLU A 63 16.01 11.56 2.04
C GLU A 63 16.82 11.75 3.32
N ARG A 64 16.54 10.92 4.31
CA ARG A 64 17.27 10.98 5.57
C ARG A 64 18.74 10.69 5.39
N LYS A 65 19.06 9.70 4.58
CA LYS A 65 20.44 9.35 4.33
C LYS A 65 21.19 10.52 3.71
N SER A 66 20.55 11.19 2.79
CA SER A 66 21.15 12.35 2.17
C SER A 66 21.52 13.40 3.19
N LYS A 67 20.65 13.61 4.15
CA LYS A 67 20.86 14.65 5.17
C LYS A 67 21.81 14.22 6.25
N SER A 68 21.79 12.95 6.61
CA SER A 68 22.57 12.50 7.74
C SER A 68 24.01 12.19 7.38
N LEU A 69 24.32 12.06 6.13
CA LEU A 69 25.71 11.82 5.74
C LEU A 69 26.51 13.08 5.88
N PRO A 70 27.61 13.01 6.59
CA PRO A 70 28.49 14.17 6.75
C PRO A 70 29.20 14.54 5.47
#